data_176b1993a37c9f5b855c9b32eadf51d3
#
_entry.id   176b1993a37c9f5b855c9b32eadf51d3
#
_cell.length_a   1.000
_cell.length_b   1.000
_cell.length_c   1.000
_cell.angle_alpha   90.00
_cell.angle_beta   90.00
_cell.angle_gamma   90.00
#
_symmetry.space_group_name_H-M   'P 1'
#
loop_
_entity.id
_entity.type
_entity.pdbx_description
1 polymer ?
#
loop_
_entity_poly.entity_id
_entity_poly.type
_entity_poly.pdbx_seq_one_letter_code
_entity_poly.pdbx_strand_id
1 'polypeptide(L)'
;PVSATFSLFKYLNISPSFNFTDRMYTNRIMQQWDPQSAAVVRDTTYGFYNVFNYSFSVSAQTKLYGFYRPLPFFGGKKIQMIRHVFTPSVSFSAAPDFGSSRYGFWQTYSKIENGKRVDVKYSPFSHGIFGTAPQGKQGTVSFNVSNNLEMKVNSDRDTTGVRKISLIENLTAGISYNMAADSMNWSNINTSILIKLTKNFNLQASAVFDTYTYQLNEYGNPVRVNIPRWKAGKGLGRLSSTGTSFSYTFSNDTFKKKSKNNTKETETSTNETPIDNNTENTENRENESQEKTEDSGLEMKDGYMVWNVPWSLSVNYSINYGYGTFNKKKMEYNGKITQNLSFSGRIQPTKNWSFNFSASY
;
A
#
# COMPACT_ATOMS: atom_id res chain seq x y z
N PRO A 1 -16.53 -15.69 -0.07
CA PRO A 1 -15.37 -16.20 0.66
C PRO A 1 -15.80 -16.94 1.93
N VAL A 2 -15.08 -18.00 2.29
CA VAL A 2 -15.20 -18.70 3.56
C VAL A 2 -13.83 -18.61 4.23
N SER A 3 -13.77 -18.10 5.45
CA SER A 3 -12.53 -18.00 6.22
C SER A 3 -12.75 -18.43 7.67
N ALA A 4 -11.72 -19.01 8.25
CA ALA A 4 -11.68 -19.33 9.67
C ALA A 4 -10.35 -18.84 10.24
N THR A 5 -10.33 -18.49 11.51
CA THR A 5 -9.08 -18.17 12.22
C THR A 5 -9.04 -18.96 13.50
N PHE A 6 -7.95 -19.68 13.72
CA PHE A 6 -7.73 -20.41 14.95
C PHE A 6 -6.30 -20.24 15.44
N SER A 7 -6.13 -20.28 16.75
CA SER A 7 -4.83 -20.14 17.40
C SER A 7 -4.30 -21.51 17.80
N LEU A 8 -3.15 -21.88 17.23
CA LEU A 8 -2.41 -23.08 17.59
C LEU A 8 -1.40 -22.74 18.68
N PHE A 9 -1.33 -23.56 19.73
CA PHE A 9 -0.44 -23.35 20.90
C PHE A 9 -0.56 -21.95 21.55
N LYS A 10 -1.71 -21.27 21.42
CA LYS A 10 -1.98 -19.90 21.93
C LYS A 10 -1.17 -18.77 21.27
N TYR A 11 -0.17 -19.07 20.46
CA TYR A 11 0.76 -18.08 19.91
C TYR A 11 0.77 -18.00 18.40
N LEU A 12 0.44 -19.07 17.71
CA LEU A 12 0.43 -19.12 16.25
C LEU A 12 -0.99 -19.01 15.74
N ASN A 13 -1.33 -17.91 15.11
CA ASN A 13 -2.62 -17.71 14.46
C ASN A 13 -2.55 -18.24 13.03
N ILE A 14 -3.45 -19.15 12.70
CA ILE A 14 -3.58 -19.73 11.35
C ILE A 14 -4.94 -19.33 10.81
N SER A 15 -4.95 -18.78 9.61
CA SER A 15 -6.16 -18.29 8.95
C SER A 15 -6.24 -18.88 7.53
N PRO A 16 -6.85 -20.05 7.37
CA PRO A 16 -7.21 -20.57 6.05
C PRO A 16 -8.39 -19.78 5.49
N SER A 17 -8.37 -19.55 4.19
CA SER A 17 -9.50 -18.98 3.46
C SER A 17 -9.69 -19.68 2.12
N PHE A 18 -10.93 -19.82 1.72
CA PHE A 18 -11.35 -20.33 0.44
C PHE A 18 -12.27 -19.32 -0.22
N ASN A 19 -11.87 -18.87 -1.39
CA ASN A 19 -12.67 -17.96 -2.20
C ASN A 19 -13.25 -18.74 -3.38
N PHE A 20 -14.55 -18.67 -3.53
CA PHE A 20 -15.26 -19.22 -4.67
C PHE A 20 -16.09 -18.11 -5.30
N THR A 21 -15.98 -17.96 -6.60
CA THR A 21 -16.77 -17.01 -7.40
C THR A 21 -17.42 -17.77 -8.52
N ASP A 22 -18.72 -17.61 -8.64
CA ASP A 22 -19.53 -18.19 -9.68
C ASP A 22 -20.24 -17.09 -10.47
N ARG A 23 -20.28 -17.24 -11.79
CA ARG A 23 -20.86 -16.30 -12.73
C ARG A 23 -21.77 -17.05 -13.68
N MET A 24 -23.02 -16.62 -13.78
CA MET A 24 -24.02 -17.22 -14.64
C MET A 24 -24.24 -16.34 -15.86
N TYR A 25 -24.20 -16.94 -17.01
CA TYR A 25 -24.40 -16.27 -18.30
C TYR A 25 -25.53 -16.92 -19.07
N THR A 26 -26.32 -16.11 -19.77
CA THR A 26 -27.42 -16.55 -20.65
C THR A 26 -26.98 -16.72 -22.08
N ASN A 27 -25.78 -16.29 -22.42
CA ASN A 27 -25.18 -16.42 -23.73
C ASN A 27 -23.65 -16.54 -23.64
N ARG A 28 -23.09 -17.01 -24.74
CA ARG A 28 -21.64 -17.02 -24.99
C ARG A 28 -21.38 -16.57 -26.41
N ILE A 29 -20.26 -15.91 -26.68
CA ILE A 29 -19.83 -15.47 -27.98
C ILE A 29 -18.66 -16.34 -28.46
N MET A 30 -18.90 -17.19 -29.44
CA MET A 30 -17.84 -17.94 -30.08
C MET A 30 -17.17 -17.10 -31.14
N GLN A 31 -15.85 -17.19 -31.26
CA GLN A 31 -15.07 -16.44 -32.25
C GLN A 31 -14.33 -17.42 -33.17
N GLN A 32 -14.38 -17.15 -34.43
CA GLN A 32 -13.69 -17.91 -35.48
C GLN A 32 -13.07 -16.96 -36.50
N TRP A 33 -11.88 -17.27 -36.97
CA TRP A 33 -11.25 -16.52 -38.05
C TRP A 33 -11.82 -16.97 -39.39
N ASP A 34 -12.30 -16.03 -40.17
CA ASP A 34 -12.70 -16.27 -41.57
C ASP A 34 -11.57 -15.80 -42.49
N PRO A 35 -10.94 -16.72 -43.24
CA PRO A 35 -9.88 -16.36 -44.18
C PRO A 35 -10.37 -15.54 -45.38
N GLN A 36 -11.65 -15.63 -45.74
CA GLN A 36 -12.20 -14.94 -46.93
C GLN A 36 -12.42 -13.47 -46.65
N SER A 37 -12.99 -13.15 -45.50
CA SER A 37 -13.22 -11.77 -45.08
C SER A 37 -12.02 -11.15 -44.33
N ALA A 38 -10.99 -11.95 -44.04
CA ALA A 38 -9.84 -11.57 -43.16
C ALA A 38 -10.31 -10.94 -41.84
N ALA A 39 -11.39 -11.45 -41.29
CA ALA A 39 -12.02 -10.91 -40.07
C ALA A 39 -12.37 -12.02 -39.07
N VAL A 40 -12.60 -11.60 -37.82
CA VAL A 40 -13.12 -12.50 -36.78
C VAL A 40 -14.64 -12.49 -36.83
N VAL A 41 -15.22 -13.61 -37.21
CA VAL A 41 -16.66 -13.85 -37.15
C VAL A 41 -17.01 -14.21 -35.70
N ARG A 42 -18.11 -13.62 -35.23
CA ARG A 42 -18.65 -13.84 -33.89
C ARG A 42 -20.04 -14.47 -34.01
N ASP A 43 -20.20 -15.59 -33.33
CA ASP A 43 -21.50 -16.26 -33.23
C ASP A 43 -21.97 -16.28 -31.78
N THR A 44 -23.22 -15.88 -31.57
CA THR A 44 -23.82 -15.82 -30.23
C THR A 44 -24.71 -17.03 -30.00
N THR A 45 -24.34 -17.86 -29.06
CA THR A 45 -25.12 -19.02 -28.66
C THR A 45 -25.84 -18.72 -27.33
N TYR A 46 -27.16 -18.80 -27.33
CA TYR A 46 -27.97 -18.64 -26.12
C TYR A 46 -28.08 -19.96 -25.36
N GLY A 47 -28.05 -19.87 -24.03
CA GLY A 47 -28.10 -21.00 -23.12
C GLY A 47 -27.72 -20.57 -21.71
N PHE A 48 -27.81 -21.51 -20.79
CA PHE A 48 -27.36 -21.27 -19.42
C PHE A 48 -25.93 -21.80 -19.26
N TYR A 49 -25.02 -20.87 -18.94
CA TYR A 49 -23.60 -21.19 -18.77
C TYR A 49 -23.11 -20.73 -17.41
N ASN A 50 -22.32 -21.58 -16.79
CA ASN A 50 -21.71 -21.34 -15.48
C ASN A 50 -20.19 -21.20 -15.65
N VAL A 51 -19.62 -20.09 -15.15
CA VAL A 51 -18.18 -19.78 -15.18
C VAL A 51 -17.72 -19.52 -13.77
N PHE A 52 -17.00 -20.46 -13.20
CA PHE A 52 -16.52 -20.36 -11.83
C PHE A 52 -15.01 -20.28 -11.73
N ASN A 53 -14.55 -19.72 -10.64
CA ASN A 53 -13.15 -19.83 -10.20
C ASN A 53 -13.06 -19.92 -8.69
N TYR A 54 -11.99 -20.54 -8.22
CA TYR A 54 -11.72 -20.66 -6.80
C TYR A 54 -10.23 -20.49 -6.51
N SER A 55 -9.95 -20.02 -5.31
CA SER A 55 -8.60 -19.94 -4.76
C SER A 55 -8.59 -20.35 -3.30
N PHE A 56 -7.50 -20.95 -2.90
CA PHE A 56 -7.23 -21.32 -1.52
C PHE A 56 -6.05 -20.52 -1.00
N SER A 57 -6.14 -20.02 0.22
CA SER A 57 -5.00 -19.41 0.90
C SER A 57 -4.95 -19.80 2.37
N VAL A 58 -3.75 -19.86 2.90
CA VAL A 58 -3.48 -20.06 4.33
C VAL A 58 -2.45 -19.03 4.74
N SER A 59 -2.72 -18.32 5.83
CA SER A 59 -1.73 -17.48 6.46
C SER A 59 -1.47 -17.94 7.89
N ALA A 60 -0.22 -17.87 8.30
CA ALA A 60 0.24 -18.16 9.65
C ALA A 60 1.05 -16.97 10.16
N GLN A 61 0.69 -16.47 11.34
CA GLN A 61 1.40 -15.36 11.97
C GLN A 61 1.53 -15.55 13.48
N THR A 62 2.59 -15.00 14.04
CA THR A 62 2.79 -14.96 15.48
C THR A 62 3.27 -13.57 15.92
N LYS A 63 3.11 -13.27 17.20
CA LYS A 63 3.63 -12.03 17.79
C LYS A 63 4.64 -12.38 18.88
N LEU A 64 5.86 -11.91 18.71
CA LEU A 64 6.94 -12.06 19.67
C LEU A 64 7.19 -10.71 20.34
N TYR A 65 7.30 -10.71 21.65
CA TYR A 65 7.49 -9.51 22.46
C TYR A 65 8.89 -9.51 23.07
N GLY A 66 9.67 -8.49 22.76
CA GLY A 66 10.95 -8.19 23.41
C GLY A 66 10.79 -7.00 24.36
N PHE A 67 11.32 -7.13 25.57
CA PHE A 67 11.34 -6.05 26.56
C PHE A 67 12.78 -5.75 26.91
N TYR A 68 13.22 -4.53 26.63
CA TYR A 68 14.59 -4.08 26.87
C TYR A 68 14.60 -2.95 27.89
N ARG A 69 15.46 -3.06 28.90
CA ARG A 69 15.78 -1.94 29.78
C ARG A 69 17.00 -1.25 29.19
N PRO A 70 16.95 0.04 28.89
CA PRO A 70 18.14 0.75 28.39
C PRO A 70 19.21 0.74 29.46
N LEU A 71 20.46 0.60 29.01
CA LEU A 71 21.61 0.77 29.87
C LEU A 71 21.62 2.18 30.46
N PRO A 72 22.11 2.38 31.71
CA PRO A 72 22.09 3.70 32.36
C PRO A 72 22.73 4.83 31.56
N PHE A 73 23.65 4.49 30.64
CA PHE A 73 24.33 5.42 29.74
C PHE A 73 23.41 6.05 28.68
N PHE A 74 22.34 5.35 28.22
CA PHE A 74 21.54 5.78 27.07
C PHE A 74 20.19 6.41 27.41
N GLY A 75 19.83 6.60 28.64
CA GLY A 75 18.51 7.13 28.93
C GLY A 75 18.31 7.68 30.33
N GLY A 76 19.27 7.52 31.19
CA GLY A 76 19.16 7.94 32.58
C GLY A 76 17.91 7.36 33.25
N LYS A 77 17.41 8.04 34.28
CA LYS A 77 16.18 7.65 35.00
C LYS A 77 14.88 7.88 34.24
N LYS A 78 14.95 8.42 33.00
CA LYS A 78 13.75 8.81 32.24
C LYS A 78 13.13 7.67 31.47
N ILE A 79 13.91 6.72 30.90
CA ILE A 79 13.40 5.61 30.12
C ILE A 79 13.21 4.40 31.01
N GLN A 80 11.97 3.94 31.18
CA GLN A 80 11.66 2.75 31.96
C GLN A 80 11.92 1.47 31.20
N MET A 81 11.42 1.39 29.95
CA MET A 81 11.43 0.17 29.17
C MET A 81 11.20 0.47 27.68
N ILE A 82 11.80 -0.34 26.82
CA ILE A 82 11.54 -0.38 25.39
C ILE A 82 10.84 -1.71 25.09
N ARG A 83 9.67 -1.65 24.45
CA ARG A 83 8.92 -2.80 23.97
C ARG A 83 9.12 -2.94 22.47
N HIS A 84 9.59 -4.07 22.03
CA HIS A 84 9.66 -4.47 20.63
C HIS A 84 8.61 -5.53 20.35
N VAL A 85 7.76 -5.32 19.37
CA VAL A 85 6.80 -6.31 18.88
C VAL A 85 7.26 -6.75 17.50
N PHE A 86 7.65 -8.00 17.39
CA PHE A 86 8.06 -8.63 16.13
C PHE A 86 6.95 -9.59 15.67
N THR A 87 6.39 -9.33 14.49
CA THR A 87 5.27 -10.10 13.94
C THR A 87 5.68 -10.71 12.60
N PRO A 88 6.29 -11.90 12.59
CA PRO A 88 6.52 -12.65 11.36
C PRO A 88 5.21 -13.29 10.87
N SER A 89 5.03 -13.33 9.57
CA SER A 89 3.93 -14.02 8.92
C SER A 89 4.39 -14.72 7.65
N VAL A 90 3.80 -15.86 7.40
CA VAL A 90 3.97 -16.64 6.17
C VAL A 90 2.59 -16.89 5.61
N SER A 91 2.41 -16.66 4.31
CA SER A 91 1.17 -16.97 3.64
C SER A 91 1.43 -17.80 2.38
N PHE A 92 0.54 -18.72 2.12
CA PHE A 92 0.49 -19.52 0.90
C PHE A 92 -0.84 -19.25 0.20
N SER A 93 -0.82 -19.05 -1.09
CA SER A 93 -2.02 -18.94 -1.91
C SER A 93 -1.86 -19.76 -3.18
N ALA A 94 -2.94 -20.41 -3.60
CA ALA A 94 -2.96 -21.24 -4.81
C ALA A 94 -4.31 -21.15 -5.52
N ALA A 95 -4.27 -21.15 -6.83
CA ALA A 95 -5.43 -21.32 -7.69
C ALA A 95 -5.05 -22.10 -8.95
N PRO A 96 -5.93 -22.97 -9.47
CA PRO A 96 -5.69 -23.68 -10.71
C PRO A 96 -5.75 -22.72 -11.92
N ASP A 97 -5.23 -23.18 -13.05
CA ASP A 97 -5.38 -22.48 -14.32
C ASP A 97 -6.76 -22.70 -14.93
N PHE A 98 -7.66 -21.74 -14.72
CA PHE A 98 -8.99 -21.76 -15.34
C PHE A 98 -8.94 -21.43 -16.84
N GLY A 99 -7.79 -21.01 -17.36
CA GLY A 99 -7.52 -20.91 -18.79
C GLY A 99 -7.24 -22.24 -19.49
N SER A 100 -7.16 -23.34 -18.73
CA SER A 100 -7.00 -24.70 -19.27
C SER A 100 -8.26 -25.13 -20.02
N SER A 101 -8.08 -25.89 -21.11
CA SER A 101 -9.17 -26.48 -21.91
C SER A 101 -10.13 -27.35 -21.09
N ARG A 102 -9.66 -27.89 -19.96
CA ARG A 102 -10.46 -28.72 -19.02
C ARG A 102 -11.70 -28.00 -18.50
N TYR A 103 -11.63 -26.67 -18.31
CA TYR A 103 -12.75 -25.90 -17.79
C TYR A 103 -13.68 -25.35 -18.89
N GLY A 104 -13.18 -25.23 -20.13
CA GLY A 104 -13.97 -24.72 -21.25
C GLY A 104 -14.27 -23.22 -21.21
N PHE A 105 -13.74 -22.47 -20.23
CA PHE A 105 -13.98 -21.04 -20.07
C PHE A 105 -13.18 -20.19 -21.05
N TRP A 106 -12.15 -20.79 -21.66
CA TRP A 106 -11.27 -20.16 -22.63
C TRP A 106 -11.18 -21.04 -23.87
N GLN A 107 -11.23 -20.39 -25.03
CA GLN A 107 -11.15 -20.98 -26.34
C GLN A 107 -10.00 -20.37 -27.14
N THR A 108 -9.62 -21.02 -28.22
CA THR A 108 -8.54 -20.53 -29.10
C THR A 108 -9.01 -20.59 -30.54
N TYR A 109 -8.76 -19.53 -31.30
CA TYR A 109 -8.85 -19.59 -32.75
C TYR A 109 -7.51 -19.21 -33.37
N SER A 110 -7.24 -19.71 -34.59
CA SER A 110 -6.01 -19.39 -35.32
C SER A 110 -6.29 -18.39 -36.40
N LYS A 111 -5.51 -17.34 -36.48
CA LYS A 111 -5.54 -16.35 -37.59
C LYS A 111 -4.19 -16.33 -38.31
N ILE A 112 -4.20 -15.84 -39.57
CA ILE A 112 -2.97 -15.57 -40.30
C ILE A 112 -2.66 -14.09 -40.20
N GLU A 113 -1.50 -13.75 -39.67
CA GLU A 113 -1.02 -12.39 -39.53
C GLU A 113 0.42 -12.30 -40.08
N ASN A 114 0.64 -11.42 -41.04
CA ASN A 114 1.96 -11.30 -41.73
C ASN A 114 2.49 -12.64 -42.27
N GLY A 115 1.59 -13.48 -42.81
CA GLY A 115 1.94 -14.79 -43.36
C GLY A 115 2.28 -15.87 -42.31
N LYS A 116 2.10 -15.58 -41.03
CA LYS A 116 2.32 -16.53 -39.93
C LYS A 116 1.00 -16.87 -39.25
N ARG A 117 0.88 -18.13 -38.87
CA ARG A 117 -0.25 -18.59 -38.04
C ARG A 117 -0.04 -18.11 -36.60
N VAL A 118 -1.02 -17.39 -36.08
CA VAL A 118 -1.05 -16.89 -34.70
C VAL A 118 -2.30 -17.43 -34.03
N ASP A 119 -2.11 -18.12 -32.91
CA ASP A 119 -3.21 -18.63 -32.08
C ASP A 119 -3.63 -17.55 -31.06
N VAL A 120 -4.90 -17.16 -31.11
CA VAL A 120 -5.49 -16.15 -30.24
C VAL A 120 -6.40 -16.81 -29.23
N LYS A 121 -6.06 -16.70 -27.96
CA LYS A 121 -6.85 -17.21 -26.85
C LYS A 121 -7.86 -16.14 -26.40
N TYR A 122 -9.12 -16.52 -26.28
CA TYR A 122 -10.21 -15.63 -25.87
C TYR A 122 -11.17 -16.36 -24.94
N SER A 123 -11.97 -15.60 -24.19
CA SER A 123 -13.09 -16.16 -23.44
C SER A 123 -14.41 -15.83 -24.14
N PRO A 124 -15.26 -16.84 -24.39
CA PRO A 124 -16.61 -16.64 -24.91
C PRO A 124 -17.50 -15.75 -24.02
N PHE A 125 -17.09 -15.51 -22.78
CA PHE A 125 -17.82 -14.78 -21.76
C PHE A 125 -17.26 -13.37 -21.47
N SER A 126 -16.23 -12.94 -22.22
CA SER A 126 -15.54 -11.65 -21.99
C SER A 126 -16.41 -10.41 -22.23
N HIS A 127 -17.54 -10.57 -22.96
CA HIS A 127 -18.51 -9.51 -23.22
C HIS A 127 -19.43 -9.23 -22.04
N GLY A 128 -19.53 -10.16 -21.09
CA GLY A 128 -20.44 -10.05 -19.95
C GLY A 128 -19.90 -9.11 -18.87
N ILE A 129 -20.82 -8.45 -18.16
CA ILE A 129 -20.49 -7.46 -17.10
C ILE A 129 -19.73 -8.05 -15.91
N PHE A 130 -19.82 -9.36 -15.69
CA PHE A 130 -19.15 -10.04 -14.58
C PHE A 130 -17.73 -10.53 -14.91
N GLY A 131 -17.26 -10.29 -16.14
CA GLY A 131 -15.94 -10.73 -16.60
C GLY A 131 -15.84 -12.26 -16.75
N THR A 132 -14.64 -12.79 -16.77
CA THR A 132 -14.38 -14.23 -16.97
C THR A 132 -13.48 -14.80 -15.87
N ALA A 133 -13.31 -16.12 -15.86
CA ALA A 133 -12.37 -16.76 -14.97
C ALA A 133 -10.92 -16.40 -15.33
N PRO A 134 -10.03 -16.21 -14.33
CA PRO A 134 -8.65 -15.84 -14.59
C PRO A 134 -7.87 -16.95 -15.31
N GLN A 135 -6.88 -16.54 -16.10
CA GLN A 135 -5.94 -17.46 -16.73
C GLN A 135 -4.67 -17.61 -15.87
N GLY A 136 -4.00 -18.72 -16.07
CA GLY A 136 -2.71 -19.01 -15.46
C GLY A 136 -2.85 -19.64 -14.07
N LYS A 137 -2.03 -20.67 -13.85
CA LYS A 137 -1.87 -21.28 -12.54
C LYS A 137 -1.27 -20.27 -11.57
N GLN A 138 -1.79 -20.20 -10.38
CA GLN A 138 -1.27 -19.37 -9.30
C GLN A 138 -0.76 -20.24 -8.16
N GLY A 139 0.39 -19.88 -7.63
CA GLY A 139 0.99 -20.54 -6.47
C GLY A 139 2.04 -19.61 -5.90
N THR A 140 1.76 -18.99 -4.74
CA THR A 140 2.67 -18.01 -4.15
C THR A 140 2.84 -18.27 -2.66
N VAL A 141 4.10 -18.29 -2.22
CA VAL A 141 4.45 -18.23 -0.79
C VAL A 141 5.00 -16.84 -0.51
N SER A 142 4.44 -16.15 0.49
CA SER A 142 4.91 -14.83 0.90
C SER A 142 5.40 -14.86 2.33
N PHE A 143 6.53 -14.22 2.56
CA PHE A 143 7.16 -14.04 3.87
C PHE A 143 7.14 -12.55 4.18
N ASN A 144 6.52 -12.20 5.29
CA ASN A 144 6.46 -10.81 5.74
C ASN A 144 6.83 -10.72 7.21
N VAL A 145 7.49 -9.65 7.56
CA VAL A 145 7.80 -9.30 8.96
C VAL A 145 7.34 -7.88 9.22
N SER A 146 6.72 -7.66 10.36
CA SER A 146 6.35 -6.34 10.86
C SER A 146 6.96 -6.13 12.24
N ASN A 147 7.53 -4.96 12.46
CA ASN A 147 8.17 -4.58 13.69
C ASN A 147 7.57 -3.28 14.20
N ASN A 148 7.24 -3.23 15.47
CA ASN A 148 6.83 -2.03 16.17
C ASN A 148 7.75 -1.83 17.38
N LEU A 149 8.21 -0.61 17.60
CA LEU A 149 9.10 -0.25 18.70
C LEU A 149 8.52 0.91 19.49
N GLU A 150 8.17 0.65 20.72
CA GLU A 150 7.63 1.63 21.65
C GLU A 150 8.54 1.81 22.87
N MET A 151 8.58 3.02 23.38
CA MET A 151 9.35 3.38 24.56
C MET A 151 8.41 3.90 25.66
N LYS A 152 8.61 3.43 26.88
CA LYS A 152 7.94 3.90 28.08
C LYS A 152 8.88 4.83 28.84
N VAL A 153 8.47 6.09 29.01
CA VAL A 153 9.27 7.12 29.68
C VAL A 153 8.53 7.67 30.91
N ASN A 154 9.30 8.04 31.93
CA ASN A 154 8.76 8.77 33.08
C ASN A 154 8.35 10.18 32.65
N SER A 155 7.18 10.62 33.05
CA SER A 155 6.65 11.94 32.73
C SER A 155 5.97 12.54 33.95
N ASP A 156 6.51 13.61 34.46
CA ASP A 156 5.93 14.36 35.59
C ASP A 156 4.67 15.15 35.20
N ARG A 157 4.35 15.16 33.88
CA ARG A 157 3.19 15.89 33.32
C ARG A 157 1.98 15.01 33.11
N ASP A 158 2.11 13.71 33.26
CA ASP A 158 1.05 12.73 33.02
C ASP A 158 0.47 12.27 34.36
N THR A 159 -0.84 12.13 34.46
CA THR A 159 -1.53 11.68 35.69
C THR A 159 -1.09 10.29 36.15
N THR A 160 -0.59 9.46 35.22
CA THR A 160 -0.06 8.11 35.49
C THR A 160 1.46 8.10 35.78
N GLY A 161 2.12 9.25 35.73
CA GLY A 161 3.58 9.35 35.89
C GLY A 161 4.39 8.75 34.73
N VAL A 162 3.73 8.24 33.69
CA VAL A 162 4.35 7.49 32.61
C VAL A 162 3.75 7.80 31.25
N ARG A 163 4.58 8.07 30.25
CA ARG A 163 4.18 8.31 28.87
C ARG A 163 4.73 7.23 27.95
N LYS A 164 3.90 6.74 27.05
CA LYS A 164 4.31 5.88 25.93
C LYS A 164 4.68 6.73 24.72
N ILE A 165 5.80 6.43 24.09
CA ILE A 165 6.29 7.08 22.86
C ILE A 165 6.54 5.98 21.84
N SER A 166 5.93 6.06 20.69
CA SER A 166 6.25 5.20 19.56
C SER A 166 7.56 5.69 18.93
N LEU A 167 8.58 4.83 18.88
CA LEU A 167 9.84 5.11 18.19
C LEU A 167 9.73 4.74 16.72
N ILE A 168 9.20 3.55 16.44
CA ILE A 168 8.89 3.05 15.12
C ILE A 168 7.47 2.52 15.18
N GLU A 169 6.55 3.19 14.50
CA GLU A 169 5.16 2.79 14.46
C GLU A 169 5.02 1.47 13.71
N ASN A 170 5.69 1.37 12.58
CA ASN A 170 5.71 0.15 11.79
C ASN A 170 6.97 0.11 10.91
N LEU A 171 7.67 -1.02 10.92
CA LEU A 171 8.75 -1.35 10.00
C LEU A 171 8.41 -2.71 9.39
N THR A 172 8.12 -2.72 8.11
CA THR A 172 7.77 -3.95 7.40
C THR A 172 8.84 -4.34 6.39
N ALA A 173 9.02 -5.63 6.19
CA ALA A 173 9.79 -6.19 5.09
C ALA A 173 9.07 -7.44 4.57
N GLY A 174 8.99 -7.57 3.24
CA GLY A 174 8.32 -8.69 2.62
C GLY A 174 8.99 -9.14 1.33
N ILE A 175 8.95 -10.46 1.09
CA ILE A 175 9.39 -11.11 -0.13
C ILE A 175 8.42 -12.25 -0.45
N SER A 176 8.20 -12.54 -1.72
CA SER A 176 7.38 -13.67 -2.15
C SER A 176 8.09 -14.55 -3.16
N TYR A 177 7.70 -15.81 -3.16
CA TYR A 177 8.15 -16.83 -4.11
C TYR A 177 6.96 -17.34 -4.91
N ASN A 178 6.98 -17.10 -6.22
CA ASN A 178 5.95 -17.59 -7.14
C ASN A 178 6.34 -18.99 -7.64
N MET A 179 5.68 -20.02 -7.14
CA MET A 179 5.91 -21.42 -7.54
C MET A 179 5.34 -21.76 -8.92
N ALA A 180 4.44 -20.93 -9.42
CA ALA A 180 3.79 -21.13 -10.71
C ALA A 180 4.55 -20.48 -11.87
N ALA A 181 5.55 -19.63 -11.59
CA ALA A 181 6.37 -19.01 -12.61
C ALA A 181 7.50 -19.95 -13.08
N ASP A 182 7.74 -19.95 -14.39
CA ASP A 182 8.81 -20.76 -15.00
C ASP A 182 10.21 -20.20 -14.69
N SER A 183 10.31 -18.90 -14.44
CA SER A 183 11.57 -18.23 -14.13
C SER A 183 11.33 -17.00 -13.26
N MET A 184 12.39 -16.49 -12.62
CA MET A 184 12.33 -15.32 -11.74
C MET A 184 11.29 -15.43 -10.64
N ASN A 185 11.24 -16.56 -9.97
CA ASN A 185 10.23 -16.91 -8.99
C ASN A 185 10.21 -15.99 -7.76
N TRP A 186 11.34 -15.38 -7.39
CA TRP A 186 11.41 -14.46 -6.27
C TRP A 186 10.97 -13.05 -6.65
N SER A 187 10.12 -12.44 -5.84
CA SER A 187 9.80 -11.03 -5.96
C SER A 187 10.97 -10.14 -5.51
N ASN A 188 10.88 -8.85 -5.76
CA ASN A 188 11.71 -7.88 -5.07
C ASN A 188 11.38 -7.88 -3.56
N ILE A 189 12.37 -7.51 -2.73
CA ILE A 189 12.13 -7.29 -1.31
C ILE A 189 11.56 -5.87 -1.17
N ASN A 190 10.37 -5.77 -0.59
CA ASN A 190 9.71 -4.50 -0.31
C ASN A 190 9.83 -4.22 1.18
N THR A 191 10.27 -3.01 1.52
CA THR A 191 10.38 -2.57 2.90
C THR A 191 9.69 -1.22 3.07
N SER A 192 9.07 -0.99 4.22
CA SER A 192 8.55 0.33 4.57
C SER A 192 8.73 0.61 6.04
N ILE A 193 8.96 1.87 6.38
CA ILE A 193 9.07 2.35 7.74
C ILE A 193 8.14 3.54 7.94
N LEU A 194 7.41 3.54 9.04
CA LEU A 194 6.59 4.65 9.50
C LEU A 194 7.07 5.06 10.90
N ILE A 195 7.49 6.30 11.01
CA ILE A 195 7.95 6.91 12.26
C ILE A 195 7.03 8.09 12.60
N LYS A 196 6.42 8.07 13.76
CA LYS A 196 5.64 9.21 14.28
C LYS A 196 6.55 10.05 15.19
N LEU A 197 7.06 11.16 14.67
CA LEU A 197 7.93 12.05 15.42
C LEU A 197 7.15 12.95 16.38
N THR A 198 5.95 13.39 15.96
CA THR A 198 5.01 14.16 16.79
C THR A 198 3.58 13.76 16.44
N LYS A 199 2.57 14.28 17.19
CA LYS A 199 1.15 14.06 16.87
C LYS A 199 0.79 14.51 15.43
N ASN A 200 1.51 15.50 14.89
CA ASN A 200 1.22 16.12 13.58
C ASN A 200 2.33 15.91 12.54
N PHE A 201 3.35 15.12 12.86
CA PHE A 201 4.46 14.89 11.93
C PHE A 201 4.82 13.42 11.85
N ASN A 202 4.55 12.82 10.71
CA ASN A 202 4.87 11.44 10.38
C ASN A 202 5.92 11.43 9.28
N LEU A 203 6.91 10.57 9.42
CA LEU A 203 7.92 10.28 8.40
C LEU A 203 7.66 8.88 7.87
N GLN A 204 7.40 8.78 6.58
CA GLN A 204 7.26 7.51 5.89
C GLN A 204 8.38 7.35 4.87
N ALA A 205 9.03 6.20 4.88
CA ALA A 205 10.00 5.81 3.87
C ALA A 205 9.69 4.40 3.39
N SER A 206 9.90 4.17 2.10
CA SER A 206 9.80 2.85 1.48
C SER A 206 11.05 2.56 0.67
N ALA A 207 11.43 1.29 0.59
CA ALA A 207 12.54 0.86 -0.24
C ALA A 207 12.22 -0.49 -0.90
N VAL A 208 12.62 -0.61 -2.15
CA VAL A 208 12.51 -1.83 -2.95
C VAL A 208 13.91 -2.30 -3.28
N PHE A 209 14.17 -3.57 -3.00
CA PHE A 209 15.46 -4.18 -3.32
C PHE A 209 15.26 -5.24 -4.40
N ASP A 210 16.02 -5.10 -5.47
CA ASP A 210 16.03 -6.05 -6.57
C ASP A 210 16.80 -7.31 -6.17
N THR A 211 16.17 -8.46 -6.37
CA THR A 211 16.68 -9.77 -5.95
C THR A 211 17.49 -10.48 -7.02
N TYR A 212 17.46 -10.00 -8.26
CA TYR A 212 18.12 -10.63 -9.39
C TYR A 212 19.28 -9.80 -9.95
N THR A 213 20.13 -10.46 -10.75
CA THR A 213 21.25 -9.83 -11.44
C THR A 213 20.85 -9.40 -12.84
N TYR A 214 21.69 -8.55 -13.46
CA TYR A 214 21.54 -8.07 -14.82
C TYR A 214 22.68 -8.56 -15.69
N GLN A 215 22.39 -8.83 -16.96
CA GLN A 215 23.33 -9.10 -18.04
C GLN A 215 22.96 -8.27 -19.27
N LEU A 216 23.90 -8.11 -20.19
CA LEU A 216 23.62 -7.47 -21.47
C LEU A 216 23.10 -8.52 -22.46
N ASN A 217 22.03 -8.17 -23.17
CA ASN A 217 21.56 -8.96 -24.31
C ASN A 217 22.46 -8.74 -25.55
N GLU A 218 22.15 -9.41 -26.64
CA GLU A 218 22.86 -9.30 -27.91
C GLU A 218 22.92 -7.87 -28.46
N TYR A 219 21.95 -7.03 -28.09
CA TYR A 219 21.91 -5.62 -28.50
C TYR A 219 22.61 -4.68 -27.50
N GLY A 220 23.27 -5.22 -26.48
CA GLY A 220 23.94 -4.43 -25.45
C GLY A 220 23.02 -3.72 -24.44
N ASN A 221 21.75 -4.13 -24.40
CA ASN A 221 20.78 -3.62 -23.43
C ASN A 221 20.77 -4.47 -22.14
N PRO A 222 20.64 -3.85 -20.96
CA PRO A 222 20.58 -4.58 -19.71
C PRO A 222 19.26 -5.36 -19.60
N VAL A 223 19.36 -6.66 -19.37
CA VAL A 223 18.23 -7.55 -19.13
C VAL A 223 18.41 -8.23 -17.79
N ARG A 224 17.32 -8.30 -17.02
CA ARG A 224 17.27 -9.03 -15.77
C ARG A 224 17.33 -10.54 -16.07
N VAL A 225 18.22 -11.26 -15.40
CA VAL A 225 18.41 -12.70 -15.62
C VAL A 225 17.99 -13.51 -14.39
N ASN A 226 17.63 -14.78 -14.60
CA ASN A 226 17.16 -15.67 -13.53
C ASN A 226 18.32 -16.19 -12.65
N ILE A 227 19.18 -15.29 -12.21
CA ILE A 227 20.26 -15.55 -11.26
C ILE A 227 20.04 -14.67 -10.04
N PRO A 228 19.55 -15.22 -8.92
CA PRO A 228 19.39 -14.46 -7.68
C PRO A 228 20.72 -13.90 -7.20
N ARG A 229 20.70 -12.68 -6.66
CA ARG A 229 21.90 -11.98 -6.19
C ARG A 229 22.68 -12.76 -5.15
N TRP A 230 22.00 -13.44 -4.24
CA TRP A 230 22.66 -14.28 -3.22
C TRP A 230 23.40 -15.48 -3.82
N LYS A 231 22.90 -16.06 -4.93
CA LYS A 231 23.64 -17.11 -5.66
C LYS A 231 24.86 -16.56 -6.39
N ALA A 232 24.83 -15.30 -6.80
CA ALA A 232 25.94 -14.60 -7.44
C ALA A 232 26.93 -13.98 -6.43
N GLY A 233 26.76 -14.19 -5.12
CA GLY A 233 27.61 -13.61 -4.08
C GLY A 233 27.47 -12.08 -3.93
N LYS A 234 26.39 -11.48 -4.45
CA LYS A 234 26.13 -10.03 -4.46
C LYS A 234 25.15 -9.57 -3.36
N GLY A 235 24.98 -10.37 -2.29
CA GLY A 235 24.06 -10.08 -1.17
C GLY A 235 22.61 -10.42 -1.48
N LEU A 236 21.69 -10.14 -0.53
CA LEU A 236 20.28 -10.53 -0.62
C LEU A 236 19.50 -9.69 -1.64
N GLY A 237 19.82 -8.41 -1.76
CA GLY A 237 19.12 -7.51 -2.65
C GLY A 237 19.95 -6.26 -2.92
N ARG A 238 19.60 -5.53 -3.97
CA ARG A 238 20.16 -4.23 -4.28
C ARG A 238 19.06 -3.20 -4.28
N LEU A 239 19.28 -2.07 -3.63
CA LEU A 239 18.36 -0.97 -3.62
C LEU A 239 18.04 -0.52 -5.07
N SER A 240 16.82 -0.76 -5.51
CA SER A 240 16.33 -0.37 -6.83
C SER A 240 15.58 0.94 -6.79
N SER A 241 14.80 1.15 -5.73
CA SER A 241 14.13 2.40 -5.49
C SER A 241 13.90 2.62 -4.00
N THR A 242 13.93 3.85 -3.58
CA THR A 242 13.44 4.27 -2.26
C THR A 242 12.77 5.61 -2.39
N GLY A 243 11.71 5.82 -1.63
CA GLY A 243 11.01 7.08 -1.53
C GLY A 243 10.80 7.45 -0.07
N THR A 244 11.08 8.69 0.25
CA THR A 244 10.79 9.29 1.54
C THR A 244 9.98 10.54 1.31
N SER A 245 8.84 10.64 1.97
CA SER A 245 8.02 11.84 1.91
C SER A 245 7.66 12.29 3.30
N PHE A 246 7.62 13.58 3.51
CA PHE A 246 7.05 14.17 4.69
C PHE A 246 6.16 15.35 4.31
N SER A 247 5.15 15.54 5.11
CA SER A 247 4.21 16.65 4.98
C SER A 247 4.08 17.34 6.32
N TYR A 248 4.07 18.65 6.30
CA TYR A 248 3.80 19.46 7.47
C TYR A 248 2.83 20.57 7.12
N THR A 249 1.80 20.74 7.96
CA THR A 249 0.83 21.81 7.78
C THR A 249 1.00 22.84 8.89
N PHE A 250 1.32 24.05 8.50
CA PHE A 250 1.33 25.23 9.36
C PHE A 250 -0.04 25.86 9.35
N SER A 251 -0.50 26.35 10.50
CA SER A 251 -1.75 27.08 10.65
C SER A 251 -1.63 28.10 11.77
N ASN A 252 -2.65 28.93 11.96
CA ASN A 252 -2.71 29.88 13.07
C ASN A 252 -2.40 29.22 14.42
N ASP A 253 -2.83 27.98 14.62
CA ASP A 253 -2.66 27.27 15.89
C ASP A 253 -1.25 26.72 16.09
N THR A 254 -0.47 26.57 15.03
CA THR A 254 0.92 26.10 15.10
C THR A 254 1.81 27.05 15.91
N PHE A 255 1.51 28.35 15.89
CA PHE A 255 2.30 29.39 16.54
C PHE A 255 1.68 29.92 17.83
N LYS A 256 0.45 29.51 18.17
CA LYS A 256 -0.16 29.91 19.44
C LYS A 256 0.59 29.24 20.60
N LYS A 257 1.21 30.00 21.48
CA LYS A 257 1.72 29.51 22.78
C LYS A 257 0.53 28.93 23.54
N LYS A 258 0.58 27.62 23.90
CA LYS A 258 -0.41 27.02 24.81
C LYS A 258 -0.46 27.83 26.10
N SER A 259 -1.45 28.69 26.25
CA SER A 259 -1.84 29.25 27.53
C SER A 259 -2.30 28.11 28.43
N LYS A 260 -1.72 28.02 29.63
CA LYS A 260 -2.13 27.04 30.65
C LYS A 260 -3.53 27.41 31.16
N ASN A 261 -4.58 26.85 30.54
CA ASN A 261 -5.87 26.77 31.18
C ASN A 261 -6.29 25.30 31.19
N ASN A 262 -6.47 24.80 32.41
CA ASN A 262 -7.03 23.49 32.72
C ASN A 262 -8.46 23.39 32.18
N THR A 263 -8.63 22.67 31.09
CA THR A 263 -9.94 22.16 30.70
C THR A 263 -9.78 20.67 30.42
N LYS A 264 -10.52 19.87 31.16
CA LYS A 264 -10.60 18.42 31.03
C LYS A 264 -11.01 18.06 29.61
N GLU A 265 -10.08 17.48 28.83
CA GLU A 265 -10.41 16.81 27.58
C GLU A 265 -10.90 15.39 27.87
N THR A 266 -12.14 15.12 27.56
CA THR A 266 -12.73 13.79 27.53
C THR A 266 -12.14 13.06 26.33
N GLU A 267 -11.34 12.02 26.58
CA GLU A 267 -10.82 11.15 25.53
C GLU A 267 -11.95 10.31 24.95
N THR A 268 -12.34 10.63 23.73
CA THR A 268 -13.16 9.75 22.90
C THR A 268 -12.20 8.85 22.10
N SER A 269 -12.14 7.60 22.47
CA SER A 269 -11.42 6.56 21.76
C SER A 269 -12.13 6.27 20.43
N THR A 270 -11.58 6.70 19.33
CA THR A 270 -11.99 6.27 17.99
C THR A 270 -11.22 5.01 17.58
N ASN A 271 -11.94 3.92 17.48
CA ASN A 271 -11.53 2.70 16.82
C ASN A 271 -11.38 2.98 15.32
N GLU A 272 -10.18 2.90 14.79
CA GLU A 272 -9.94 2.90 13.35
C GLU A 272 -10.19 1.52 12.78
N THR A 273 -11.25 1.39 11.99
CA THR A 273 -11.46 0.31 11.02
C THR A 273 -10.82 0.69 9.68
N PRO A 274 -10.34 -0.29 8.89
CA PRO A 274 -9.65 -0.04 7.62
C PRO A 274 -10.61 0.52 6.57
N ILE A 275 -10.12 1.48 5.80
CA ILE A 275 -10.82 2.10 4.67
C ILE A 275 -10.86 1.09 3.53
N ASP A 276 -12.06 0.65 3.19
CA ASP A 276 -12.35 -0.02 1.94
C ASP A 276 -12.94 1.03 0.96
N ASN A 277 -12.29 1.17 -0.18
CA ASN A 277 -12.76 2.04 -1.25
C ASN A 277 -13.93 1.39 -1.96
N ASN A 278 -15.12 1.92 -1.82
CA ASN A 278 -16.12 1.86 -2.88
C ASN A 278 -17.10 3.02 -2.83
N THR A 279 -17.24 3.59 -3.98
CA THR A 279 -18.02 4.71 -4.48
C THR A 279 -19.53 4.47 -4.39
N GLU A 280 -20.26 5.61 -4.30
CA GLU A 280 -21.67 5.87 -4.67
C GLU A 280 -22.77 5.54 -3.65
N ASN A 281 -23.42 6.53 -3.13
CA ASN A 281 -24.65 7.15 -3.60
C ASN A 281 -25.23 8.17 -2.60
N THR A 282 -25.59 9.28 -3.18
CA THR A 282 -26.42 10.37 -2.72
C THR A 282 -27.73 9.89 -2.07
N GLU A 283 -28.06 10.39 -0.88
CA GLU A 283 -29.42 10.90 -0.60
C GLU A 283 -29.50 11.59 0.76
N ASN A 284 -30.07 12.76 0.72
CA ASN A 284 -30.50 13.70 1.74
C ASN A 284 -30.83 13.11 3.13
N ARG A 285 -30.16 13.63 4.15
CA ARG A 285 -30.74 13.84 5.46
C ARG A 285 -30.32 15.20 5.98
N GLU A 286 -31.26 16.11 5.96
CA GLU A 286 -31.29 17.31 6.78
C GLU A 286 -31.11 16.90 8.24
N ASN A 287 -29.96 17.25 8.82
CA ASN A 287 -29.83 17.33 10.27
C ASN A 287 -29.51 18.77 10.62
N GLU A 288 -30.47 19.39 11.27
CA GLU A 288 -30.33 20.63 12.03
C GLU A 288 -29.07 20.56 12.91
N SER A 289 -27.97 21.08 12.42
CA SER A 289 -26.83 21.44 13.26
C SER A 289 -27.18 22.77 13.91
N GLN A 290 -27.43 22.70 15.19
CA GLN A 290 -27.50 23.85 16.07
C GLN A 290 -26.30 24.77 15.79
N GLU A 291 -26.58 25.89 15.20
CA GLU A 291 -25.69 27.02 15.00
C GLU A 291 -25.25 27.52 16.39
N LYS A 292 -24.08 27.03 16.84
CA LYS A 292 -23.33 27.77 17.84
C LYS A 292 -22.90 29.05 17.15
N THR A 293 -23.64 30.09 17.38
CA THR A 293 -23.22 31.48 17.18
C THR A 293 -21.95 31.68 18.02
N GLU A 294 -20.79 31.36 17.44
CA GLU A 294 -19.53 31.94 17.90
C GLU A 294 -19.60 33.43 17.53
N ASP A 295 -19.88 34.20 18.58
CA ASP A 295 -19.75 35.62 18.59
C ASP A 295 -18.37 35.98 18.01
N SER A 296 -18.37 36.46 16.76
CA SER A 296 -17.18 37.03 16.14
C SER A 296 -16.88 38.38 16.76
N GLY A 297 -16.59 38.35 18.06
CA GLY A 297 -16.12 39.51 18.79
C GLY A 297 -14.80 39.97 18.17
N LEU A 298 -14.84 41.09 17.50
CA LEU A 298 -13.66 41.82 17.07
C LEU A 298 -12.91 42.22 18.35
N GLU A 299 -11.89 41.42 18.74
CA GLU A 299 -11.02 41.79 19.86
C GLU A 299 -10.27 43.06 19.51
N MET A 300 -10.60 44.16 20.17
CA MET A 300 -9.82 45.40 20.13
C MET A 300 -8.72 45.32 21.19
N LYS A 301 -7.48 45.32 20.77
CA LYS A 301 -6.32 45.39 21.64
C LYS A 301 -5.59 46.73 21.34
N ASP A 302 -5.42 47.53 22.36
CA ASP A 302 -4.75 48.82 22.28
C ASP A 302 -5.29 49.78 21.19
N GLY A 303 -6.61 49.77 20.97
CA GLY A 303 -7.26 50.61 19.96
C GLY A 303 -7.15 50.09 18.52
N TYR A 304 -6.50 48.97 18.30
CA TYR A 304 -6.37 48.34 16.99
C TYR A 304 -7.23 47.05 16.88
N MET A 305 -7.87 46.92 15.75
CA MET A 305 -8.62 45.69 15.44
C MET A 305 -7.65 44.54 15.21
N VAL A 306 -7.71 43.52 16.05
CA VAL A 306 -6.93 42.26 15.86
C VAL A 306 -7.64 41.41 14.82
N TRP A 307 -7.18 41.48 13.57
CA TRP A 307 -7.73 40.71 12.49
C TRP A 307 -7.03 39.32 12.44
N ASN A 308 -7.68 38.32 12.98
CA ASN A 308 -7.18 36.96 12.95
C ASN A 308 -7.61 36.28 11.63
N VAL A 309 -6.77 36.36 10.61
CA VAL A 309 -7.04 35.71 9.30
C VAL A 309 -6.72 34.22 9.41
N PRO A 310 -7.70 33.32 9.23
CA PRO A 310 -7.43 31.90 9.16
C PRO A 310 -6.56 31.57 7.94
N TRP A 311 -5.45 30.89 8.16
CA TRP A 311 -4.58 30.43 7.10
C TRP A 311 -4.04 29.04 7.39
N SER A 312 -3.72 28.31 6.33
CA SER A 312 -2.99 27.04 6.38
C SER A 312 -1.99 26.99 5.23
N LEU A 313 -0.82 26.42 5.51
CA LEU A 313 0.23 26.18 4.54
C LEU A 313 0.73 24.75 4.72
N SER A 314 0.48 23.90 3.75
CA SER A 314 1.00 22.54 3.71
C SER A 314 2.25 22.51 2.83
N VAL A 315 3.33 22.02 3.39
CA VAL A 315 4.62 21.83 2.72
C VAL A 315 4.83 20.32 2.60
N ASN A 316 4.92 19.83 1.36
CA ASN A 316 5.21 18.44 1.08
C ASN A 316 6.56 18.36 0.39
N TYR A 317 7.45 17.52 0.93
CA TYR A 317 8.75 17.27 0.35
C TYR A 317 8.95 15.77 0.18
N SER A 318 9.39 15.38 -1.00
CA SER A 318 9.72 13.98 -1.28
C SER A 318 11.10 13.86 -1.93
N ILE A 319 11.84 12.86 -1.48
CA ILE A 319 13.11 12.43 -2.06
C ILE A 319 12.91 11.01 -2.56
N ASN A 320 13.22 10.80 -3.83
CA ASN A 320 13.16 9.49 -4.44
C ASN A 320 14.55 9.13 -5.00
N TYR A 321 14.99 7.93 -4.68
CA TYR A 321 16.13 7.29 -5.31
C TYR A 321 15.62 6.20 -6.25
N GLY A 322 16.21 6.10 -7.42
CA GLY A 322 15.86 5.06 -8.39
C GLY A 322 17.06 4.68 -9.26
N TYR A 323 16.83 3.77 -10.17
CA TYR A 323 17.82 3.41 -11.19
C TYR A 323 17.99 4.55 -12.20
N GLY A 324 19.23 4.96 -12.42
CA GLY A 324 19.63 5.87 -13.48
C GLY A 324 20.22 5.12 -14.67
N THR A 325 21.38 5.56 -15.16
CA THR A 325 22.09 4.94 -16.27
C THR A 325 22.71 3.60 -15.88
N PHE A 326 22.69 2.63 -16.79
CA PHE A 326 23.32 1.33 -16.58
C PHE A 326 24.83 1.40 -16.75
N ASN A 327 25.57 0.91 -15.77
CA ASN A 327 27.03 0.80 -15.82
C ASN A 327 27.43 -0.59 -16.34
N LYS A 328 27.85 -0.66 -17.59
CA LYS A 328 28.24 -1.91 -18.25
C LYS A 328 29.44 -2.61 -17.59
N LYS A 329 30.36 -1.86 -16.96
CA LYS A 329 31.53 -2.45 -16.27
C LYS A 329 31.14 -3.16 -14.98
N LYS A 330 30.19 -2.60 -14.24
CA LYS A 330 29.69 -3.16 -12.99
C LYS A 330 28.48 -4.12 -13.18
N MET A 331 27.92 -4.15 -14.39
CA MET A 331 26.68 -4.84 -14.73
C MET A 331 25.54 -4.45 -13.78
N GLU A 332 25.42 -3.14 -13.52
CA GLU A 332 24.50 -2.60 -12.55
C GLU A 332 24.09 -1.17 -12.91
N TYR A 333 22.89 -0.76 -12.44
CA TYR A 333 22.43 0.61 -12.61
C TYR A 333 23.13 1.56 -11.65
N ASN A 334 23.48 2.75 -12.09
CA ASN A 334 23.84 3.85 -11.19
C ASN A 334 22.57 4.36 -10.49
N GLY A 335 22.74 4.93 -9.31
CA GLY A 335 21.62 5.59 -8.62
C GLY A 335 21.30 6.95 -9.21
N LYS A 336 20.02 7.31 -9.20
CA LYS A 336 19.51 8.65 -9.53
C LYS A 336 18.63 9.12 -8.40
N ILE A 337 18.92 10.31 -7.88
CA ILE A 337 18.09 10.97 -6.86
C ILE A 337 17.23 12.02 -7.54
N THR A 338 15.96 12.04 -7.22
CA THR A 338 15.01 13.06 -7.62
C THR A 338 14.32 13.63 -6.38
N GLN A 339 14.09 14.94 -6.38
CA GLN A 339 13.44 15.63 -5.29
C GLN A 339 12.21 16.32 -5.84
N ASN A 340 11.18 16.40 -5.03
CA ASN A 340 9.98 17.17 -5.34
C ASN A 340 9.58 17.94 -4.07
N LEU A 341 9.37 19.22 -4.21
CA LEU A 341 8.90 20.11 -3.17
C LEU A 341 7.60 20.76 -3.64
N SER A 342 6.53 20.56 -2.89
CA SER A 342 5.25 21.17 -3.19
C SER A 342 4.70 21.93 -1.99
N PHE A 343 4.09 23.06 -2.29
CA PHE A 343 3.41 23.91 -1.33
C PHE A 343 1.95 24.01 -1.73
N SER A 344 1.07 23.91 -0.78
CA SER A 344 -0.33 24.24 -0.97
C SER A 344 -0.82 25.02 0.24
N GLY A 345 -1.58 26.07 0.01
CA GLY A 345 -2.06 26.88 1.11
C GLY A 345 -3.42 27.48 0.84
N ARG A 346 -4.05 27.89 1.93
CA ARG A 346 -5.31 28.58 1.95
C ARG A 346 -5.21 29.76 2.91
N ILE A 347 -5.69 30.92 2.47
CA ILE A 347 -5.88 32.11 3.28
C ILE A 347 -7.34 32.50 3.17
N GLN A 348 -8.01 32.72 4.28
CA GLN A 348 -9.43 33.09 4.33
C GLN A 348 -9.59 34.46 5.02
N PRO A 349 -9.48 35.56 4.27
CA PRO A 349 -9.56 36.91 4.86
C PRO A 349 -10.95 37.23 5.42
N THR A 350 -12.01 36.68 4.85
CA THR A 350 -13.38 36.86 5.28
C THR A 350 -14.16 35.56 5.21
N LYS A 351 -15.35 35.48 5.81
CA LYS A 351 -16.22 34.29 5.76
C LYS A 351 -16.56 33.86 4.33
N ASN A 352 -16.61 34.80 3.39
CA ASN A 352 -17.06 34.58 2.01
C ASN A 352 -15.91 34.51 0.99
N TRP A 353 -14.68 34.82 1.39
CA TRP A 353 -13.53 34.88 0.49
C TRP A 353 -12.40 33.97 0.97
N SER A 354 -11.97 33.08 0.10
CA SER A 354 -10.80 32.26 0.34
C SER A 354 -9.88 32.23 -0.87
N PHE A 355 -8.58 32.38 -0.63
CA PHE A 355 -7.54 32.25 -1.64
C PHE A 355 -6.81 30.93 -1.43
N ASN A 356 -6.81 30.09 -2.46
CA ASN A 356 -6.05 28.85 -2.46
C ASN A 356 -4.89 29.01 -3.45
N PHE A 357 -3.72 28.54 -3.06
CA PHE A 357 -2.55 28.56 -3.92
C PHE A 357 -1.79 27.24 -3.83
N SER A 358 -1.12 26.87 -4.90
CA SER A 358 -0.24 25.71 -4.96
C SER A 358 0.96 26.01 -5.84
N ALA A 359 2.10 25.47 -5.48
CA ALA A 359 3.33 25.51 -6.25
C ALA A 359 4.08 24.20 -6.09
N SER A 360 4.80 23.77 -7.12
CA SER A 360 5.64 22.57 -7.11
C SER A 360 6.95 22.82 -7.82
N TYR A 361 8.02 22.21 -7.30
CA TYR A 361 9.37 22.23 -7.86
C TYR A 361 9.92 20.81 -7.95
#